data_9c86b744b61f9a03aa43beec1427a0b5
#
_entry.id   9c86b744b61f9a03aa43beec1427a0b5
#
_cell.length_a   1.000
_cell.length_b   1.000
_cell.length_c   1.000
_cell.angle_alpha   90.00
_cell.angle_beta   90.00
_cell.angle_gamma   90.00
#
_symmetry.space_group_name_H-M   'P 1'
#
loop_
_entity.id
_entity.type
_entity.pdbx_description
1 polymer ?
#
loop_
_entity_poly.entity_id
_entity_poly.type
_entity_poly.pdbx_seq_one_letter_code
_entity_poly.pdbx_strand_id
1 'polypeptide(L)'
;MAEQKYDAIVVGSGISGGWAAKELTEKGLKVLMLERGRNIEHIKDYVNADKEAWDHPHRGGRTQQMIEDYPVLKRDYPLNETNLDYWCSDKDHPYTETKRFDWFRGYQVGGRSLMWGRQSYRWSDMDFEANAKDGVGVDWPVRYKEIAPWYDYV
;
A
#
# COMPACT_ATOMS: atom_id res chain seq x y z
N MET A 1 -28.47 -24.03 -2.51
CA MET A 1 -27.67 -22.94 -3.14
C MET A 1 -26.54 -23.63 -3.90
N ALA A 2 -26.28 -23.24 -5.15
CA ALA A 2 -25.16 -23.81 -5.90
C ALA A 2 -23.86 -23.36 -5.26
N GLU A 3 -22.97 -24.30 -4.97
CA GLU A 3 -21.62 -24.00 -4.45
C GLU A 3 -20.84 -23.26 -5.53
N GLN A 4 -20.43 -22.02 -5.22
CA GLN A 4 -19.56 -21.28 -6.13
C GLN A 4 -18.12 -21.76 -5.95
N LYS A 5 -17.57 -22.34 -7.02
CA LYS A 5 -16.16 -22.76 -7.04
C LYS A 5 -15.30 -21.68 -7.70
N TYR A 6 -14.16 -21.43 -7.13
CA TYR A 6 -13.13 -20.53 -7.65
C TYR A 6 -11.83 -21.31 -7.86
N ASP A 7 -11.07 -20.91 -8.86
CA ASP A 7 -9.77 -21.53 -9.17
C ASP A 7 -8.66 -20.93 -8.31
N ALA A 8 -8.82 -19.66 -7.88
CA ALA A 8 -7.87 -18.97 -7.04
C ALA A 8 -8.57 -17.98 -6.09
N ILE A 9 -7.93 -17.74 -4.94
CA ILE A 9 -8.33 -16.72 -3.97
C ILE A 9 -7.16 -15.76 -3.79
N VAL A 10 -7.42 -14.47 -4.02
CA VAL A 10 -6.46 -13.38 -3.78
C VAL A 10 -6.91 -12.61 -2.54
N VAL A 11 -6.04 -12.49 -1.55
CA VAL A 11 -6.32 -11.77 -0.30
C VAL A 11 -5.62 -10.40 -0.33
N GLY A 12 -6.42 -9.35 -0.36
CA GLY A 12 -5.98 -7.97 -0.46
C GLY A 12 -5.92 -7.47 -1.91
N SER A 13 -6.39 -6.23 -2.13
CA SER A 13 -6.46 -5.58 -3.44
C SER A 13 -5.38 -4.51 -3.66
N GLY A 14 -4.33 -4.53 -2.84
CA GLY A 14 -3.16 -3.67 -3.02
C GLY A 14 -2.38 -3.98 -4.30
N ILE A 15 -1.23 -3.33 -4.49
CA ILE A 15 -0.42 -3.46 -5.73
C ILE A 15 -0.19 -4.93 -6.10
N SER A 16 0.29 -5.75 -5.16
CA SER A 16 0.59 -7.16 -5.44
C SER A 16 -0.66 -7.99 -5.73
N GLY A 17 -1.72 -7.82 -4.93
CA GLY A 17 -2.97 -8.58 -5.12
C GLY A 17 -3.71 -8.15 -6.39
N GLY A 18 -3.71 -6.87 -6.73
CA GLY A 18 -4.28 -6.36 -7.97
C GLY A 18 -3.62 -6.98 -9.20
N TRP A 19 -2.28 -7.00 -9.25
CA TRP A 19 -1.53 -7.65 -10.32
C TRP A 19 -1.76 -9.16 -10.37
N ALA A 20 -1.75 -9.85 -9.22
CA ALA A 20 -2.03 -11.28 -9.18
C ALA A 20 -3.42 -11.60 -9.73
N ALA A 21 -4.45 -10.85 -9.32
CA ALA A 21 -5.80 -11.05 -9.81
C ALA A 21 -5.91 -10.78 -11.32
N LYS A 22 -5.27 -9.69 -11.81
CA LYS A 22 -5.20 -9.38 -13.24
C LYS A 22 -4.62 -10.56 -14.02
N GLU A 23 -3.43 -11.01 -13.67
CA GLU A 23 -2.73 -12.10 -14.36
C GLU A 23 -3.51 -13.41 -14.36
N LEU A 24 -4.13 -13.75 -13.23
CA LEU A 24 -4.92 -14.98 -13.12
C LEU A 24 -6.20 -14.91 -13.95
N THR A 25 -6.91 -13.79 -13.91
CA THR A 25 -8.16 -13.62 -14.69
C THR A 25 -7.91 -13.54 -16.17
N GLU A 26 -6.85 -12.88 -16.62
CA GLU A 26 -6.46 -12.83 -18.05
C GLU A 26 -6.05 -14.20 -18.60
N LYS A 27 -5.60 -15.11 -17.73
CA LYS A 27 -5.37 -16.52 -18.07
C LYS A 27 -6.63 -17.40 -17.99
N GLY A 28 -7.79 -16.78 -17.80
CA GLY A 28 -9.09 -17.46 -17.80
C GLY A 28 -9.51 -18.11 -16.49
N LEU A 29 -8.77 -17.88 -15.40
CA LEU A 29 -9.11 -18.43 -14.09
C LEU A 29 -10.24 -17.62 -13.43
N LYS A 30 -11.13 -18.29 -12.73
CA LYS A 30 -12.18 -17.69 -11.91
C LYS A 30 -11.59 -17.33 -10.55
N VAL A 31 -11.38 -16.04 -10.31
CA VAL A 31 -10.70 -15.53 -9.12
C VAL A 31 -11.69 -14.90 -8.14
N LEU A 32 -11.56 -15.23 -6.86
CA LEU A 32 -12.18 -14.52 -5.76
C LEU A 32 -11.16 -13.59 -5.12
N MET A 33 -11.42 -12.29 -5.14
CA MET A 33 -10.62 -11.32 -4.39
C MET A 33 -11.33 -10.94 -3.09
N LEU A 34 -10.62 -11.07 -1.97
CA LEU A 34 -11.09 -10.67 -0.65
C LEU A 34 -10.37 -9.38 -0.23
N GLU A 35 -11.12 -8.33 0.07
CA GLU A 35 -10.61 -7.07 0.56
C GLU A 35 -11.30 -6.70 1.87
N ARG A 36 -10.54 -6.24 2.87
CA ARG A 36 -11.10 -5.85 4.17
C ARG A 36 -11.50 -4.39 4.25
N GLY A 37 -10.96 -3.57 3.35
CA GLY A 37 -11.13 -2.12 3.36
C GLY A 37 -12.39 -1.65 2.64
N ARG A 38 -12.72 -0.38 2.84
CA ARG A 38 -13.83 0.26 2.14
C ARG A 38 -13.57 0.37 0.64
N ASN A 39 -14.61 0.39 -0.16
CA ASN A 39 -14.48 0.73 -1.57
C ASN A 39 -14.04 2.20 -1.71
N ILE A 40 -13.20 2.46 -2.72
CA ILE A 40 -12.80 3.81 -3.15
C ILE A 40 -13.25 3.97 -4.59
N GLU A 41 -14.25 4.82 -4.80
CA GLU A 41 -14.69 5.18 -6.14
C GLU A 41 -13.77 6.28 -6.71
N HIS A 42 -13.17 5.98 -7.84
CA HIS A 42 -12.25 6.91 -8.52
C HIS A 42 -12.90 8.29 -8.72
N ILE A 43 -12.18 9.35 -8.43
CA ILE A 43 -12.60 10.76 -8.44
C ILE A 43 -13.58 11.10 -7.32
N LYS A 44 -14.68 10.34 -7.15
CA LYS A 44 -15.74 10.63 -6.19
C LYS A 44 -15.25 10.66 -4.74
N ASP A 45 -14.41 9.70 -4.37
CA ASP A 45 -13.84 9.59 -3.02
C ASP A 45 -12.50 10.32 -2.84
N TYR A 46 -12.05 11.06 -3.86
CA TYR A 46 -10.85 11.90 -3.77
C TYR A 46 -11.19 13.31 -3.30
N VAL A 47 -11.79 13.39 -2.12
CA VAL A 47 -12.41 14.62 -1.56
C VAL A 47 -11.45 15.80 -1.38
N ASN A 48 -10.15 15.56 -1.48
CA ASN A 48 -9.12 16.58 -1.32
C ASN A 48 -8.23 16.73 -2.56
N ALA A 49 -8.58 16.07 -3.69
CA ALA A 49 -7.72 16.05 -4.87
C ALA A 49 -7.57 17.41 -5.57
N ASP A 50 -8.55 18.28 -5.39
CA ASP A 50 -8.62 19.63 -5.95
C ASP A 50 -8.31 20.74 -4.91
N LYS A 51 -7.89 20.34 -3.70
CA LYS A 51 -7.58 21.25 -2.61
C LYS A 51 -6.07 21.38 -2.42
N GLU A 52 -5.66 22.61 -2.19
CA GLU A 52 -4.31 22.92 -1.76
C GLU A 52 -4.19 22.92 -0.23
N ALA A 53 -2.98 22.87 0.28
CA ALA A 53 -2.76 22.81 1.73
C ALA A 53 -3.44 23.97 2.48
N TRP A 54 -3.46 25.17 1.89
CA TRP A 54 -4.09 26.35 2.49
C TRP A 54 -5.62 26.34 2.51
N ASP A 55 -6.25 25.46 1.73
CA ASP A 55 -7.72 25.29 1.73
C ASP A 55 -8.21 24.45 2.91
N HIS A 56 -7.29 23.86 3.68
CA HIS A 56 -7.60 23.08 4.86
C HIS A 56 -7.53 23.94 6.13
N PRO A 57 -8.36 23.62 7.17
CA PRO A 57 -8.40 24.36 8.42
C PRO A 57 -7.04 24.54 9.10
N HIS A 58 -6.16 23.54 9.01
CA HIS A 58 -4.81 23.57 9.59
C HIS A 58 -3.71 23.65 8.52
N ARG A 59 -4.06 24.15 7.33
CA ARG A 59 -3.14 24.32 6.19
C ARG A 59 -2.35 23.07 5.83
N GLY A 60 -3.02 21.92 5.88
CA GLY A 60 -2.42 20.62 5.61
C GLY A 60 -1.47 20.11 6.70
N GLY A 61 -1.41 20.79 7.84
CA GLY A 61 -0.57 20.39 8.98
C GLY A 61 -1.17 19.24 9.78
N ARG A 62 -0.42 18.82 10.80
CA ARG A 62 -0.90 17.86 11.80
C ARG A 62 -1.36 18.58 13.05
N THR A 63 -2.53 18.22 13.53
CA THR A 63 -3.01 18.71 14.82
C THR A 63 -2.52 17.82 15.96
N GLN A 64 -2.57 18.33 17.18
CA GLN A 64 -2.28 17.53 18.38
C GLN A 64 -3.26 16.34 18.50
N GLN A 65 -4.53 16.54 18.15
CA GLN A 65 -5.55 15.49 18.16
C GLN A 65 -5.19 14.37 17.16
N MET A 66 -4.74 14.70 15.96
CA MET A 66 -4.28 13.68 14.99
C MET A 66 -3.11 12.85 15.53
N ILE A 67 -2.16 13.49 16.22
CA ILE A 67 -1.02 12.79 16.81
C ILE A 67 -1.47 11.83 17.92
N GLU A 68 -2.50 12.20 18.67
CA GLU A 68 -3.08 11.37 19.74
C GLU A 68 -3.93 10.21 19.19
N ASP A 69 -4.66 10.46 18.12
CA ASP A 69 -5.52 9.45 17.49
C ASP A 69 -4.72 8.43 16.65
N TYR A 70 -3.58 8.83 16.15
CA TYR A 70 -2.69 8.00 15.31
C TYR A 70 -1.28 7.90 15.91
N PRO A 71 -1.12 7.29 17.09
CA PRO A 71 0.16 7.30 17.81
C PRO A 71 1.29 6.60 17.08
N VAL A 72 0.99 5.58 16.26
CA VAL A 72 1.98 4.91 15.42
C VAL A 72 2.37 5.79 14.24
N LEU A 73 1.38 6.43 13.62
CA LEU A 73 1.57 7.26 12.43
C LEU A 73 2.21 8.61 12.73
N LYS A 74 2.32 9.03 13.99
CA LYS A 74 2.99 10.31 14.33
C LYS A 74 4.42 10.42 13.79
N ARG A 75 5.07 9.29 13.51
CA ARG A 75 6.41 9.22 12.92
C ARG A 75 6.40 9.19 11.39
N ASP A 76 5.24 8.98 10.80
CA ASP A 76 5.08 8.89 9.36
C ASP A 76 4.93 10.30 8.77
N TYR A 77 5.95 10.77 8.07
CA TYR A 77 5.98 12.13 7.51
C TYR A 77 4.85 12.43 6.51
N PRO A 78 4.34 11.46 5.71
CA PRO A 78 3.24 11.71 4.78
C PRO A 78 1.89 11.92 5.44
N LEU A 79 1.68 11.48 6.69
CA LEU A 79 0.43 11.71 7.40
C LEU A 79 0.20 13.20 7.62
N ASN A 80 -0.87 13.72 7.10
CA ASN A 80 -1.28 15.12 7.30
C ASN A 80 -2.80 15.26 7.11
N GLU A 81 -3.33 16.47 7.30
CA GLU A 81 -4.74 16.77 7.21
C GLU A 81 -5.34 16.43 5.82
N THR A 82 -4.56 16.52 4.76
CA THR A 82 -5.07 16.36 3.39
C THR A 82 -5.35 14.89 3.03
N ASN A 83 -4.72 13.94 3.72
CA ASN A 83 -4.79 12.52 3.39
C ASN A 83 -5.20 11.62 4.57
N LEU A 84 -5.67 12.21 5.66
CA LEU A 84 -6.01 11.49 6.89
C LEU A 84 -6.98 10.32 6.66
N ASP A 85 -7.95 10.51 5.78
CA ASP A 85 -9.01 9.52 5.49
C ASP A 85 -8.50 8.19 4.91
N TYR A 86 -7.26 8.16 4.42
CA TYR A 86 -6.64 6.94 3.89
C TYR A 86 -5.87 6.15 4.94
N TRP A 87 -5.61 6.73 6.11
CA TRP A 87 -4.83 6.09 7.16
C TRP A 87 -5.71 5.34 8.16
N CYS A 88 -5.24 4.19 8.57
CA CYS A 88 -5.93 3.39 9.56
C CYS A 88 -5.65 3.93 10.97
N SER A 89 -6.72 4.26 11.71
CA SER A 89 -6.62 4.62 13.11
C SER A 89 -6.19 3.42 13.96
N ASP A 90 -5.16 3.59 14.76
CA ASP A 90 -4.67 2.53 15.66
C ASP A 90 -5.61 2.32 16.86
N LYS A 91 -6.43 3.33 17.21
CA LYS A 91 -7.46 3.21 18.25
C LYS A 91 -8.59 2.29 17.80
N ASP A 92 -9.04 2.44 16.54
CA ASP A 92 -10.14 1.64 16.00
C ASP A 92 -9.68 0.25 15.57
N HIS A 93 -8.41 0.12 15.21
CA HIS A 93 -7.81 -1.11 14.70
C HIS A 93 -6.49 -1.42 15.42
N PRO A 94 -6.55 -1.72 16.72
CA PRO A 94 -5.35 -2.04 17.49
C PRO A 94 -4.69 -3.31 16.96
N TYR A 95 -3.38 -3.41 17.15
CA TYR A 95 -2.62 -4.62 16.87
C TYR A 95 -1.66 -4.93 18.04
N THR A 96 -1.28 -6.19 18.15
CA THR A 96 -0.31 -6.66 19.15
C THR A 96 1.04 -6.87 18.49
N GLU A 97 2.08 -6.25 19.04
CA GLU A 97 3.45 -6.45 18.59
C GLU A 97 4.23 -7.31 19.60
N THR A 98 4.97 -8.29 19.11
CA THR A 98 5.91 -9.09 19.90
C THR A 98 7.30 -8.47 19.94
N LYS A 99 7.64 -7.72 18.91
CA LYS A 99 8.80 -6.83 18.83
C LYS A 99 8.32 -5.49 18.32
N ARG A 100 9.00 -4.42 18.71
CA ARG A 100 8.66 -3.05 18.30
C ARG A 100 8.50 -2.95 16.78
N PHE A 101 7.29 -2.55 16.33
CA PHE A 101 6.95 -2.41 14.93
C PHE A 101 5.91 -1.31 14.72
N ASP A 102 6.23 -0.30 13.93
CA ASP A 102 5.30 0.75 13.54
C ASP A 102 4.58 0.32 12.24
N TRP A 103 3.34 -0.13 12.37
CA TRP A 103 2.58 -0.65 11.23
C TRP A 103 1.73 0.43 10.57
N PHE A 104 2.24 1.03 9.53
CA PHE A 104 1.53 2.01 8.71
C PHE A 104 0.54 1.32 7.78
N ARG A 105 -0.75 1.56 8.00
CA ARG A 105 -1.84 0.81 7.36
C ARG A 105 -2.85 1.74 6.70
N GLY A 106 -3.45 1.24 5.59
CA GLY A 106 -4.65 1.80 5.01
C GLY A 106 -5.62 0.68 4.67
N TYR A 107 -6.88 0.82 5.06
CA TYR A 107 -7.93 -0.17 4.84
C TYR A 107 -8.92 0.32 3.79
N GLN A 108 -8.52 0.25 2.54
CA GLN A 108 -9.33 0.56 1.36
C GLN A 108 -8.96 -0.32 0.18
N VAL A 109 -9.87 -0.45 -0.77
CA VAL A 109 -9.58 -1.05 -2.09
C VAL A 109 -8.41 -0.31 -2.73
N GLY A 110 -7.42 -1.04 -3.23
CA GLY A 110 -6.16 -0.49 -3.71
C GLY A 110 -5.08 -0.35 -2.62
N GLY A 111 -5.43 -0.51 -1.33
CA GLY A 111 -4.50 -0.50 -0.22
C GLY A 111 -3.68 0.77 -0.13
N ARG A 112 -2.39 0.62 0.15
CA ARG A 112 -1.46 1.75 0.29
C ARG A 112 -1.09 2.45 -1.02
N SER A 113 -1.57 1.97 -2.17
CA SER A 113 -1.37 2.65 -3.46
C SER A 113 -1.90 4.08 -3.49
N LEU A 114 -2.86 4.40 -2.61
CA LEU A 114 -3.45 5.74 -2.47
C LEU A 114 -2.71 6.64 -1.48
N MET A 115 -1.68 6.14 -0.78
CA MET A 115 -1.09 6.78 0.40
C MET A 115 0.37 7.21 0.22
N TRP A 116 1.02 6.81 -0.87
CA TRP A 116 2.43 7.10 -1.14
C TRP A 116 2.61 7.95 -2.39
N GLY A 117 3.79 8.51 -2.60
CA GLY A 117 4.05 9.40 -3.74
C GLY A 117 4.03 8.73 -5.12
N ARG A 118 3.87 7.42 -5.19
CA ARG A 118 3.76 6.62 -6.43
C ARG A 118 4.95 6.74 -7.37
N GLN A 119 6.11 7.04 -6.82
CA GLN A 119 7.36 6.99 -7.56
C GLN A 119 7.80 5.54 -7.71
N SER A 120 7.99 5.10 -8.94
CA SER A 120 8.43 3.75 -9.27
C SER A 120 9.61 3.83 -10.20
N TYR A 121 10.71 3.17 -9.84
CA TYR A 121 11.94 3.18 -10.60
C TYR A 121 12.26 1.78 -11.10
N ARG A 122 12.89 1.71 -12.25
CA ARG A 122 13.54 0.49 -12.71
C ARG A 122 14.88 0.40 -12.00
N TRP A 123 15.02 -0.60 -11.14
CA TRP A 123 16.22 -0.83 -10.38
C TRP A 123 17.34 -1.39 -11.27
N SER A 124 18.56 -1.29 -10.79
CA SER A 124 19.77 -1.75 -11.47
C SER A 124 20.42 -2.94 -10.76
N ASP A 125 21.47 -3.51 -11.34
CA ASP A 125 22.28 -4.55 -10.68
C ASP A 125 22.78 -4.10 -9.30
N MET A 126 23.14 -2.83 -9.19
CA MET A 126 23.63 -2.27 -7.92
C MET A 126 22.60 -2.38 -6.80
N ASP A 127 21.32 -2.14 -7.09
CA ASP A 127 20.25 -2.22 -6.08
C ASP A 127 20.05 -3.65 -5.58
N PHE A 128 20.17 -4.64 -6.47
CA PHE A 128 20.01 -6.06 -6.11
C PHE A 128 21.25 -6.67 -5.47
N GLU A 129 22.43 -6.10 -5.66
CA GLU A 129 23.70 -6.65 -5.19
C GLU A 129 24.29 -5.89 -4.01
N ALA A 130 23.76 -4.71 -3.66
CA ALA A 130 24.34 -3.83 -2.66
C ALA A 130 24.59 -4.54 -1.31
N ASN A 131 23.58 -5.26 -0.80
CA ASN A 131 23.72 -5.97 0.48
C ASN A 131 24.83 -7.02 0.46
N ALA A 132 24.94 -7.78 -0.63
CA ALA A 132 26.01 -8.78 -0.79
C ALA A 132 27.39 -8.12 -0.89
N LYS A 133 27.50 -7.02 -1.63
CA LYS A 133 28.76 -6.28 -1.80
C LYS A 133 29.23 -5.62 -0.51
N ASP A 134 28.32 -5.02 0.21
CA ASP A 134 28.61 -4.29 1.46
C ASP A 134 28.72 -5.23 2.67
N GLY A 135 28.28 -6.47 2.55
CA GLY A 135 28.25 -7.44 3.65
C GLY A 135 27.28 -7.07 4.78
N VAL A 136 26.22 -6.31 4.45
CA VAL A 136 25.22 -5.80 5.41
C VAL A 136 23.83 -6.32 5.05
N GLY A 137 23.05 -6.69 6.07
CA GLY A 137 21.68 -7.15 5.88
C GLY A 137 21.61 -8.54 5.25
N VAL A 138 20.55 -8.78 4.51
CA VAL A 138 20.28 -10.04 3.80
C VAL A 138 20.39 -9.79 2.30
N ASP A 139 21.16 -10.62 1.60
CA ASP A 139 21.24 -10.55 0.15
C ASP A 139 19.88 -10.84 -0.49
N TRP A 140 19.61 -10.18 -1.61
CA TRP A 140 18.41 -10.43 -2.38
C TRP A 140 18.50 -11.82 -3.05
N PRO A 141 17.42 -12.63 -3.02
CA PRO A 141 17.43 -13.97 -3.66
C PRO A 141 17.32 -13.90 -5.19
N VAL A 142 17.19 -12.69 -5.75
CA VAL A 142 17.03 -12.43 -7.19
C VAL A 142 18.04 -11.39 -7.65
N ARG A 143 18.31 -11.37 -8.94
CA ARG A 143 19.19 -10.39 -9.61
C ARG A 143 18.43 -9.62 -10.69
N TYR A 144 18.93 -8.47 -11.07
CA TYR A 144 18.31 -7.62 -12.09
C TYR A 144 17.92 -8.37 -13.37
N LYS A 145 18.83 -9.23 -13.88
CA LYS A 145 18.57 -10.02 -15.11
C LYS A 145 17.32 -10.90 -15.04
N GLU A 146 16.94 -11.31 -13.83
CA GLU A 146 15.75 -12.14 -13.59
C GLU A 146 14.47 -11.30 -13.54
N ILE A 147 14.60 -10.03 -13.12
CA ILE A 147 13.49 -9.09 -13.00
C ILE A 147 13.31 -8.24 -14.26
N ALA A 148 14.38 -8.02 -15.06
CA ALA A 148 14.32 -7.17 -16.24
C ALA A 148 13.18 -7.49 -17.21
N PRO A 149 12.87 -8.76 -17.55
CA PRO A 149 11.74 -9.08 -18.41
C PRO A 149 10.38 -8.66 -17.82
N TRP A 150 10.26 -8.64 -16.50
CA TRP A 150 9.03 -8.22 -15.83
C TRP A 150 8.87 -6.71 -15.84
N TYR A 151 9.96 -5.95 -15.74
CA TYR A 151 9.93 -4.50 -15.98
C TYR A 151 9.49 -4.18 -17.42
N ASP A 152 9.96 -4.93 -18.39
CA ASP A 152 9.57 -4.74 -19.80
C ASP A 152 8.10 -5.11 -20.02
N TYR A 153 7.62 -6.14 -19.33
CA TYR A 153 6.22 -6.60 -19.42
C TYR A 153 5.23 -5.59 -18.86
N VAL A 154 5.52 -4.98 -17.68
CA VAL A 154 4.62 -4.05 -17.00
C VAL A 154 4.76 -2.62 -17.46
#